data_415e41b135494aa40d1545a537edec2c
#
_entry.id   415e41b135494aa40d1545a537edec2c
#
_cell.length_a   1.000
_cell.length_b   1.000
_cell.length_c   1.000
_cell.angle_alpha   90.00
_cell.angle_beta   90.00
_cell.angle_gamma   90.00
#
_symmetry.space_group_name_H-M   'P 1'
#
loop_
_entity.id
_entity.type
_entity.pdbx_description
1 polymer ?
#
loop_
_entity_poly.entity_id
_entity_poly.type
_entity_poly.pdbx_seq_one_letter_code
_entity_poly.pdbx_strand_id
1 'polypeptide(L)'
;AQVAILKGRNNYLCLHKLDGGYPEEEPDTLFDMPQRSTSRIGEEVLRLRSWAEKTETGDRDELKPGVSDRAWAQVSVSASECLGKRCPLVEECFSERARQEAYEADLVITNHALLAINAFEGLGVLPEHDIAIIDEAHELADRVTGAVTDSLSASLIRRAARDIRKSSKADSSALEQAAGSLETACEGVSEGLIERLEGRLLNALAAVADAARAALSDSKSDNKEADAGLQMARSRVSEVHDAATRMLDSAEHREVLWLSRQGGWENGRYTAASDQDPATLHVAPL
;
A
#
# COMPACT_ATOMS: atom_id res chain seq x y z
N ALA A 1 -21.02 -27.97 7.30
CA ALA A 1 -20.69 -26.64 6.77
C ALA A 1 -19.18 -26.46 6.83
N GLN A 2 -18.58 -26.17 5.71
CA GLN A 2 -17.16 -25.86 5.61
C GLN A 2 -16.96 -24.36 5.82
N VAL A 3 -16.03 -23.98 6.69
CA VAL A 3 -15.75 -22.58 7.05
C VAL A 3 -14.35 -22.22 6.60
N ALA A 4 -14.20 -21.09 5.93
CA ALA A 4 -12.90 -20.54 5.55
C ALA A 4 -12.70 -19.11 6.06
N ILE A 5 -11.44 -18.72 6.27
CA ILE A 5 -11.04 -17.35 6.63
C ILE A 5 -10.30 -16.77 5.43
N LEU A 6 -10.74 -15.61 4.95
CA LEU A 6 -10.10 -14.90 3.86
C LEU A 6 -9.77 -13.46 4.28
N LYS A 7 -8.50 -13.11 4.18
CA LYS A 7 -7.98 -11.76 4.47
C LYS A 7 -7.30 -11.18 3.24
N GLY A 8 -7.00 -9.88 3.28
CA GLY A 8 -6.17 -9.24 2.26
C GLY A 8 -4.79 -9.89 2.17
N ARG A 9 -4.20 -9.91 0.99
CA ARG A 9 -2.93 -10.60 0.68
C ARG A 9 -1.78 -10.22 1.62
N ASN A 10 -1.72 -8.97 2.05
CA ASN A 10 -0.72 -8.47 3.00
C ASN A 10 -0.82 -9.07 4.42
N ASN A 11 -1.87 -9.84 4.72
CA ASN A 11 -1.99 -10.57 5.98
C ASN A 11 -1.36 -11.97 5.93
N TYR A 12 -0.89 -12.39 4.76
CA TYR A 12 -0.23 -13.69 4.58
C TYR A 12 1.24 -13.53 4.28
N LEU A 13 2.03 -14.50 4.78
CA LEU A 13 3.44 -14.64 4.46
C LEU A 13 3.63 -14.87 2.96
N CYS A 14 4.52 -14.14 2.33
CA CYS A 14 4.93 -14.35 0.95
C CYS A 14 6.22 -15.18 0.90
N LEU A 15 6.13 -16.44 0.53
CA LEU A 15 7.29 -17.34 0.41
C LEU A 15 8.31 -16.79 -0.59
N HIS A 16 7.88 -16.28 -1.73
CA HIS A 16 8.77 -15.71 -2.72
C HIS A 16 9.56 -14.50 -2.21
N LYS A 17 8.95 -13.64 -1.40
CA LYS A 17 9.64 -12.50 -0.76
C LYS A 17 10.62 -12.98 0.31
N LEU A 18 10.23 -13.98 1.09
CA LEU A 18 11.05 -14.58 2.12
C LEU A 18 12.33 -15.22 1.54
N ASP A 19 12.22 -15.83 0.36
CA ASP A 19 13.34 -16.48 -0.37
C ASP A 19 14.21 -15.49 -1.17
N GLY A 20 13.97 -14.17 -0.98
CA GLY A 20 14.76 -13.13 -1.65
C GLY A 20 14.35 -12.84 -3.09
N GLY A 21 13.17 -13.29 -3.52
CA GLY A 21 12.62 -13.01 -4.85
C GLY A 21 12.18 -11.56 -5.06
N TYR A 22 12.13 -10.76 -3.99
CA TYR A 22 11.90 -9.31 -4.02
C TYR A 22 13.14 -8.56 -3.56
N PRO A 23 13.39 -7.34 -4.05
CA PRO A 23 14.48 -6.51 -3.55
C PRO A 23 14.29 -6.18 -2.06
N GLU A 24 15.39 -6.12 -1.32
CA GLU A 24 15.36 -5.67 0.07
C GLU A 24 14.85 -4.22 0.15
N GLU A 25 13.88 -3.98 1.00
CA GLU A 25 13.43 -2.63 1.29
C GLU A 25 14.47 -1.93 2.17
N GLU A 26 15.11 -0.90 1.61
CA GLU A 26 15.95 -0.03 2.43
C GLU A 26 15.08 0.66 3.48
N PRO A 27 15.52 0.69 4.76
CA PRO A 27 14.81 1.44 5.78
C PRO A 27 14.74 2.91 5.35
N ASP A 28 13.54 3.51 5.44
CA ASP A 28 13.36 4.94 5.23
C ASP A 28 14.26 5.70 6.23
N THR A 29 15.40 6.18 5.73
CA THR A 29 16.44 6.86 6.54
C THR A 29 16.05 8.30 6.89
N LEU A 30 14.80 8.71 6.71
CA LEU A 30 14.30 10.02 7.06
C LEU A 30 14.24 10.29 8.58
N PHE A 31 14.37 9.23 9.39
CA PHE A 31 14.52 9.37 10.84
C PHE A 31 15.70 8.50 11.29
N ASP A 32 16.73 9.16 11.76
CA ASP A 32 17.89 8.57 12.43
C ASP A 32 17.43 7.76 13.65
N MET A 33 17.08 6.48 13.41
CA MET A 33 16.71 5.57 14.49
C MET A 33 17.99 4.98 15.09
N PRO A 34 18.15 5.03 16.40
CA PRO A 34 19.35 4.54 17.07
C PRO A 34 19.60 3.06 16.73
N GLN A 35 20.87 2.67 16.60
CA GLN A 35 21.35 1.30 16.23
C GLN A 35 20.65 0.13 16.94
N ARG A 36 20.00 0.36 18.07
CA ARG A 36 19.20 -0.64 18.80
C ARG A 36 17.93 -1.09 18.08
N SER A 37 17.39 -0.29 17.17
CA SER A 37 16.16 -0.65 16.42
C SER A 37 16.43 -1.59 15.25
N THR A 38 17.61 -1.51 14.63
CA THR A 38 18.01 -2.42 13.53
C THR A 38 18.24 -3.85 14.02
N SER A 39 18.78 -4.03 15.22
CA SER A 39 18.95 -5.36 15.83
C SER A 39 17.61 -6.02 16.15
N ARG A 40 16.63 -5.26 16.66
CA ARG A 40 15.29 -5.79 17.00
C ARG A 40 14.53 -6.25 15.75
N ILE A 41 14.56 -5.48 14.68
CA ILE A 41 13.92 -5.87 13.40
C ILE A 41 14.59 -7.13 12.84
N GLY A 42 15.92 -7.22 12.91
CA GLY A 42 16.66 -8.40 12.49
C GLY A 42 16.24 -9.65 13.27
N GLU A 43 16.08 -9.54 14.61
CA GLU A 43 15.58 -10.64 15.45
C GLU A 43 14.13 -11.04 15.08
N GLU A 44 13.27 -10.07 14.83
CA GLU A 44 11.88 -10.31 14.39
C GLU A 44 11.85 -11.02 13.02
N VAL A 45 12.70 -10.63 12.07
CA VAL A 45 12.81 -11.28 10.75
C VAL A 45 13.35 -12.71 10.86
N LEU A 46 14.34 -12.96 11.70
CA LEU A 46 14.83 -14.33 11.95
C LEU A 46 13.73 -15.22 12.54
N ARG A 47 12.93 -14.67 13.46
CA ARG A 47 11.79 -15.36 14.02
C ARG A 47 10.71 -15.66 12.98
N LEU A 48 10.45 -14.72 12.08
CA LEU A 48 9.53 -14.92 10.95
C LEU A 48 10.00 -16.06 10.04
N ARG A 49 11.28 -16.14 9.73
CA ARG A 49 11.86 -17.25 8.93
C ARG A 49 11.64 -18.60 9.61
N SER A 50 11.93 -18.68 10.91
CA SER A 50 11.73 -19.93 11.67
C SER A 50 10.23 -20.31 11.81
N TRP A 51 9.34 -19.32 11.86
CA TRP A 51 7.89 -19.55 11.87
C TRP A 51 7.38 -19.99 10.50
N ALA A 52 7.93 -19.47 9.42
CA ALA A 52 7.57 -19.82 8.04
C ALA A 52 7.73 -21.32 7.75
N GLU A 53 8.70 -21.98 8.38
CA GLU A 53 8.93 -23.43 8.25
C GLU A 53 7.86 -24.31 8.93
N LYS A 54 7.02 -23.70 9.79
CA LYS A 54 6.10 -24.42 10.68
C LYS A 54 4.63 -24.06 10.46
N THR A 55 4.39 -22.89 9.89
CA THR A 55 3.01 -22.42 9.66
C THR A 55 2.36 -23.19 8.52
N GLU A 56 1.10 -23.55 8.70
CA GLU A 56 0.29 -24.19 7.67
C GLU A 56 -0.52 -23.15 6.88
N THR A 57 -0.84 -22.02 7.49
CA THR A 57 -1.71 -20.99 6.90
C THR A 57 -0.96 -19.75 6.41
N GLY A 58 0.21 -19.47 6.98
CA GLY A 58 0.95 -18.23 6.76
C GLY A 58 0.23 -16.98 7.26
N ASP A 59 -0.86 -17.11 8.02
CA ASP A 59 -1.66 -16.00 8.53
C ASP A 59 -0.94 -15.29 9.68
N ARG A 60 -0.75 -13.97 9.53
CA ARG A 60 -0.07 -13.11 10.52
C ARG A 60 -0.65 -13.23 11.94
N ASP A 61 -1.96 -13.40 12.07
CA ASP A 61 -2.62 -13.43 13.38
C ASP A 61 -2.32 -14.70 14.18
N GLU A 62 -1.81 -15.75 13.53
CA GLU A 62 -1.33 -16.97 14.18
C GLU A 62 0.07 -16.82 14.79
N LEU A 63 0.81 -15.78 14.38
CA LEU A 63 2.15 -15.52 14.89
C LEU A 63 2.12 -15.01 16.33
N LYS A 64 2.52 -15.83 17.29
CA LYS A 64 2.57 -15.48 18.73
C LYS A 64 3.95 -15.67 19.30
N PRO A 65 4.53 -14.64 19.97
CA PRO A 65 4.07 -13.24 19.99
C PRO A 65 4.14 -12.60 18.59
N GLY A 66 3.34 -11.59 18.33
CA GLY A 66 3.35 -10.85 17.05
C GLY A 66 4.68 -10.15 16.75
N VAL A 67 4.83 -9.61 15.57
CA VAL A 67 5.97 -8.80 15.14
C VAL A 67 5.51 -7.38 14.78
N SER A 68 6.46 -6.44 14.71
CA SER A 68 6.18 -5.09 14.22
C SER A 68 5.73 -5.10 12.75
N ASP A 69 4.91 -4.10 12.36
CA ASP A 69 4.49 -3.94 10.97
C ASP A 69 5.68 -3.83 10.01
N ARG A 70 6.76 -3.18 10.47
CA ARG A 70 7.99 -3.04 9.71
C ARG A 70 8.69 -4.36 9.46
N ALA A 71 8.72 -5.27 10.43
CA ALA A 71 9.26 -6.61 10.24
C ALA A 71 8.34 -7.46 9.35
N TRP A 72 7.02 -7.34 9.54
CA TRP A 72 6.05 -8.04 8.70
C TRP A 72 6.11 -7.62 7.24
N ALA A 73 6.30 -6.33 6.95
CA ALA A 73 6.45 -5.80 5.59
C ALA A 73 7.66 -6.42 4.84
N GLN A 74 8.67 -6.95 5.55
CA GLN A 74 9.80 -7.64 4.90
C GLN A 74 9.43 -9.01 4.32
N VAL A 75 8.32 -9.59 4.74
CA VAL A 75 7.90 -10.94 4.34
C VAL A 75 6.49 -11.00 3.76
N SER A 76 5.83 -9.88 3.57
CA SER A 76 4.49 -9.77 2.98
C SER A 76 4.49 -8.86 1.76
N VAL A 77 3.49 -8.99 0.92
CA VAL A 77 3.27 -8.16 -0.27
C VAL A 77 1.81 -7.72 -0.36
N SER A 78 1.59 -6.55 -0.94
CA SER A 78 0.24 -6.10 -1.30
C SER A 78 -0.30 -6.86 -2.52
N ALA A 79 -1.59 -6.68 -2.80
CA ALA A 79 -2.20 -7.28 -4.00
C ALA A 79 -1.57 -6.74 -5.28
N SER A 80 -1.25 -5.45 -5.32
CA SER A 80 -0.65 -4.76 -6.46
C SER A 80 0.82 -5.15 -6.71
N GLU A 81 1.58 -5.44 -5.65
CA GLU A 81 2.98 -5.87 -5.72
C GLU A 81 3.14 -7.35 -6.11
N CYS A 82 2.11 -8.16 -5.90
CA CYS A 82 2.17 -9.60 -6.11
C CYS A 82 2.29 -9.98 -7.59
N LEU A 83 3.14 -10.95 -7.90
CA LEU A 83 3.30 -11.52 -9.24
C LEU A 83 2.06 -12.32 -9.73
N GLY A 84 1.14 -12.67 -8.81
CA GLY A 84 -0.05 -13.46 -9.14
C GLY A 84 0.31 -14.80 -9.76
N LYS A 85 -0.36 -15.16 -10.86
CA LYS A 85 -0.13 -16.42 -11.58
C LYS A 85 1.28 -16.59 -12.16
N ARG A 86 2.07 -15.51 -12.23
CA ARG A 86 3.47 -15.56 -12.71
C ARG A 86 4.47 -15.86 -11.59
N CYS A 87 4.01 -15.96 -10.33
CA CYS A 87 4.87 -16.27 -9.20
C CYS A 87 5.39 -17.71 -9.30
N PRO A 88 6.71 -17.96 -9.16
CA PRO A 88 7.26 -19.31 -9.21
C PRO A 88 6.78 -20.21 -8.06
N LEU A 89 6.30 -19.61 -6.95
CA LEU A 89 5.79 -20.30 -5.77
C LEU A 89 4.25 -20.19 -5.65
N VAL A 90 3.53 -20.02 -6.76
CA VAL A 90 2.07 -19.84 -6.74
C VAL A 90 1.33 -21.06 -6.17
N GLU A 91 1.80 -22.25 -6.46
CA GLU A 91 1.19 -23.51 -5.96
C GLU A 91 1.32 -23.68 -4.43
N GLU A 92 2.37 -23.10 -3.84
CA GLU A 92 2.63 -23.14 -2.40
C GLU A 92 2.12 -21.90 -1.67
N CYS A 93 1.51 -20.95 -2.40
CA CYS A 93 1.14 -19.64 -1.89
C CYS A 93 0.00 -19.71 -0.86
N PHE A 94 0.26 -19.26 0.35
CA PHE A 94 -0.72 -19.23 1.45
C PHE A 94 -1.97 -18.40 1.08
N SER A 95 -1.79 -17.23 0.49
CA SER A 95 -2.93 -16.38 0.13
C SER A 95 -3.77 -16.95 -1.03
N GLU A 96 -3.17 -17.68 -1.98
CA GLU A 96 -3.92 -18.35 -3.05
C GLU A 96 -4.67 -19.57 -2.50
N ARG A 97 -4.07 -20.32 -1.58
CA ARG A 97 -4.72 -21.43 -0.90
C ARG A 97 -5.92 -20.95 -0.08
N ALA A 98 -5.75 -19.90 0.74
CA ALA A 98 -6.86 -19.33 1.50
C ALA A 98 -8.00 -18.83 0.60
N ARG A 99 -7.67 -18.29 -0.58
CA ARG A 99 -8.67 -17.89 -1.57
C ARG A 99 -9.42 -19.09 -2.14
N GLN A 100 -8.69 -20.14 -2.50
CA GLN A 100 -9.32 -21.37 -3.01
C GLN A 100 -10.25 -22.01 -1.97
N GLU A 101 -9.80 -22.13 -0.72
CA GLU A 101 -10.60 -22.63 0.39
C GLU A 101 -11.86 -21.79 0.61
N ALA A 102 -11.77 -20.46 0.46
CA ALA A 102 -12.92 -19.58 0.56
C ALA A 102 -13.96 -19.82 -0.57
N TYR A 103 -13.51 -20.11 -1.79
CA TYR A 103 -14.42 -20.43 -2.90
C TYR A 103 -15.12 -21.80 -2.77
N GLU A 104 -14.57 -22.70 -1.97
CA GLU A 104 -15.11 -24.04 -1.71
C GLU A 104 -15.95 -24.08 -0.42
N ALA A 105 -15.94 -23.01 0.39
CA ALA A 105 -16.58 -22.97 1.70
C ALA A 105 -18.06 -22.59 1.64
N ASP A 106 -18.84 -23.11 2.60
CA ASP A 106 -20.24 -22.72 2.82
C ASP A 106 -20.35 -21.37 3.57
N LEU A 107 -19.32 -21.03 4.36
CA LEU A 107 -19.23 -19.80 5.15
C LEU A 107 -17.83 -19.22 5.04
N VAL A 108 -17.74 -17.95 4.66
CA VAL A 108 -16.46 -17.21 4.61
C VAL A 108 -16.44 -16.13 5.68
N ILE A 109 -15.40 -16.15 6.52
CA ILE A 109 -15.11 -15.10 7.50
C ILE A 109 -14.08 -14.16 6.89
N THR A 110 -14.40 -12.87 6.83
CA THR A 110 -13.52 -11.85 6.28
C THR A 110 -13.57 -10.55 7.09
N ASN A 111 -12.73 -9.58 6.77
CA ASN A 111 -12.75 -8.27 7.41
C ASN A 111 -13.49 -7.22 6.56
N HIS A 112 -13.88 -6.11 7.18
CA HIS A 112 -14.59 -5.01 6.54
C HIS A 112 -13.81 -4.42 5.35
N ALA A 113 -12.48 -4.33 5.46
CA ALA A 113 -11.65 -3.78 4.38
C ALA A 113 -11.73 -4.63 3.10
N LEU A 114 -11.68 -5.98 3.23
CA LEU A 114 -11.77 -6.85 2.06
C LEU A 114 -13.19 -6.86 1.47
N LEU A 115 -14.22 -6.74 2.32
CA LEU A 115 -15.60 -6.55 1.87
C LEU A 115 -15.76 -5.24 1.08
N ALA A 116 -15.16 -4.15 1.56
CA ALA A 116 -15.16 -2.86 0.88
C ALA A 116 -14.47 -2.94 -0.49
N ILE A 117 -13.25 -3.47 -0.55
CA ILE A 117 -12.51 -3.65 -1.79
C ILE A 117 -13.31 -4.48 -2.79
N ASN A 118 -13.93 -5.59 -2.34
CA ASN A 118 -14.77 -6.42 -3.20
C ASN A 118 -15.97 -5.65 -3.77
N ALA A 119 -16.61 -4.81 -2.96
CA ALA A 119 -17.79 -4.04 -3.36
C ALA A 119 -17.47 -2.87 -4.30
N PHE A 120 -16.37 -2.14 -4.04
CA PHE A 120 -16.03 -0.91 -4.78
C PHE A 120 -15.19 -1.17 -6.02
N GLU A 121 -14.27 -2.12 -5.98
CA GLU A 121 -13.38 -2.40 -7.11
C GLU A 121 -13.92 -3.47 -8.06
N GLY A 122 -14.99 -4.18 -7.67
CA GLY A 122 -15.62 -5.22 -8.51
C GLY A 122 -14.69 -6.38 -8.89
N LEU A 123 -13.60 -6.59 -8.13
CA LEU A 123 -12.52 -7.53 -8.47
C LEU A 123 -12.87 -9.00 -8.22
N GLY A 124 -14.09 -9.30 -7.71
CA GLY A 124 -14.47 -10.68 -7.36
C GLY A 124 -13.48 -11.33 -6.39
N VAL A 125 -13.04 -10.57 -5.38
CA VAL A 125 -12.08 -11.04 -4.36
C VAL A 125 -12.74 -12.05 -3.42
N LEU A 126 -14.02 -11.82 -3.10
CA LEU A 126 -14.85 -12.72 -2.32
C LEU A 126 -15.68 -13.61 -3.25
N PRO A 127 -16.00 -14.85 -2.85
CA PRO A 127 -16.98 -15.67 -3.56
C PRO A 127 -18.35 -14.99 -3.63
N GLU A 128 -19.16 -15.35 -4.63
CA GLU A 128 -20.57 -14.94 -4.68
C GLU A 128 -21.31 -15.41 -3.43
N HIS A 129 -22.12 -14.54 -2.86
CA HIS A 129 -22.84 -14.82 -1.62
C HIS A 129 -24.18 -14.10 -1.59
N ASP A 130 -25.19 -14.75 -1.01
CA ASP A 130 -26.55 -14.22 -0.89
C ASP A 130 -26.76 -13.46 0.43
N ILE A 131 -25.96 -13.74 1.46
CA ILE A 131 -26.12 -13.20 2.82
C ILE A 131 -24.79 -12.70 3.33
N ALA A 132 -24.76 -11.48 3.84
CA ALA A 132 -23.64 -10.91 4.59
C ALA A 132 -24.07 -10.63 6.05
N ILE A 133 -23.30 -11.14 7.00
CA ILE A 133 -23.47 -10.85 8.44
C ILE A 133 -22.31 -9.95 8.86
N ILE A 134 -22.62 -8.75 9.31
CA ILE A 134 -21.63 -7.73 9.65
C ILE A 134 -21.58 -7.59 11.17
N ASP A 135 -20.49 -8.03 11.77
CA ASP A 135 -20.15 -7.78 13.17
C ASP A 135 -19.58 -6.38 13.33
N GLU A 136 -19.72 -5.77 14.49
CA GLU A 136 -19.26 -4.40 14.77
C GLU A 136 -19.68 -3.39 13.67
N ALA A 137 -20.93 -3.49 13.23
CA ALA A 137 -21.44 -2.71 12.08
C ALA A 137 -21.31 -1.18 12.26
N HIS A 138 -21.16 -0.70 13.49
CA HIS A 138 -20.91 0.70 13.78
C HIS A 138 -19.52 1.20 13.30
N GLU A 139 -18.54 0.29 13.14
CA GLU A 139 -17.24 0.62 12.58
C GLU A 139 -17.20 0.53 11.03
N LEU A 140 -18.25 -0.05 10.41
CA LEU A 140 -18.23 -0.37 8.98
C LEU A 140 -17.94 0.86 8.11
N ALA A 141 -18.59 1.99 8.39
CA ALA A 141 -18.41 3.21 7.60
C ALA A 141 -16.95 3.69 7.63
N ASP A 142 -16.35 3.77 8.82
CA ASP A 142 -14.96 4.22 8.99
C ASP A 142 -13.97 3.23 8.35
N ARG A 143 -14.20 1.92 8.48
CA ARG A 143 -13.36 0.87 7.89
C ARG A 143 -13.47 0.87 6.37
N VAL A 144 -14.66 1.04 5.83
CA VAL A 144 -14.89 1.15 4.38
C VAL A 144 -14.21 2.39 3.84
N THR A 145 -14.46 3.56 4.43
CA THR A 145 -13.81 4.81 4.02
C THR A 145 -12.29 4.67 4.04
N GLY A 146 -11.72 4.14 5.13
CA GLY A 146 -10.28 3.92 5.22
C GLY A 146 -9.72 2.97 4.16
N ALA A 147 -10.48 1.93 3.77
CA ALA A 147 -10.05 0.97 2.76
C ALA A 147 -10.06 1.52 1.33
N VAL A 148 -10.93 2.51 1.05
CA VAL A 148 -11.09 3.12 -0.28
C VAL A 148 -10.50 4.55 -0.36
N THR A 149 -9.79 4.99 0.68
CA THR A 149 -9.07 6.26 0.70
C THR A 149 -7.72 6.11 0.05
N ASP A 150 -7.46 6.88 -1.00
CA ASP A 150 -6.12 7.03 -1.55
C ASP A 150 -5.39 8.19 -0.90
N SER A 151 -4.09 8.01 -0.73
CA SER A 151 -3.20 8.99 -0.09
C SER A 151 -2.00 9.29 -0.98
N LEU A 152 -1.61 10.56 -1.04
CA LEU A 152 -0.47 11.02 -1.84
C LEU A 152 0.37 12.02 -1.06
N SER A 153 1.68 11.77 -0.99
CA SER A 153 2.65 12.68 -0.39
C SER A 153 3.93 12.76 -1.20
N ALA A 154 4.69 13.80 -1.04
CA ALA A 154 5.98 13.95 -1.71
C ALA A 154 6.95 12.80 -1.38
N SER A 155 6.90 12.27 -0.16
CA SER A 155 7.72 11.12 0.28
C SER A 155 7.36 9.83 -0.46
N LEU A 156 6.06 9.56 -0.67
CA LEU A 156 5.59 8.41 -1.46
C LEU A 156 6.05 8.50 -2.91
N ILE A 157 5.93 9.69 -3.53
CA ILE A 157 6.36 9.90 -4.92
C ILE A 157 7.89 9.71 -5.05
N ARG A 158 8.68 10.27 -4.12
CA ARG A 158 10.15 10.09 -4.12
C ARG A 158 10.54 8.62 -3.92
N ARG A 159 9.80 7.87 -3.09
CA ARG A 159 10.01 6.43 -2.92
C ARG A 159 9.75 5.69 -4.23
N ALA A 160 8.61 5.93 -4.88
CA ALA A 160 8.29 5.36 -6.18
C ALA A 160 9.35 5.69 -7.23
N ALA A 161 9.85 6.93 -7.26
CA ALA A 161 10.92 7.36 -8.17
C ALA A 161 12.24 6.61 -7.93
N ARG A 162 12.64 6.40 -6.67
CA ARG A 162 13.83 5.61 -6.32
C ARG A 162 13.68 4.15 -6.73
N ASP A 163 12.53 3.54 -6.47
CA ASP A 163 12.30 2.13 -6.72
C ASP A 163 12.27 1.83 -8.23
N ILE A 164 11.61 2.67 -9.03
CA ILE A 164 11.58 2.49 -10.49
C ILE A 164 12.96 2.69 -11.11
N ARG A 165 13.76 3.64 -10.61
CA ARG A 165 15.15 3.85 -11.05
C ARG A 165 16.05 2.66 -10.74
N LYS A 166 15.86 2.00 -9.58
CA LYS A 166 16.64 0.82 -9.18
C LYS A 166 16.27 -0.41 -10.00
N SER A 167 14.99 -0.58 -10.31
CA SER A 167 14.45 -1.79 -10.92
C SER A 167 14.34 -1.70 -12.45
N SER A 168 14.55 -0.53 -13.03
CA SER A 168 14.49 -0.31 -14.47
C SER A 168 15.50 0.74 -14.92
N LYS A 169 15.63 0.93 -16.24
CA LYS A 169 16.41 2.03 -16.82
C LYS A 169 15.58 3.30 -17.07
N ALA A 170 14.34 3.35 -16.54
CA ALA A 170 13.46 4.49 -16.73
C ALA A 170 14.02 5.72 -16.04
N ASP A 171 13.86 6.88 -16.67
CA ASP A 171 14.19 8.17 -16.04
C ASP A 171 13.14 8.53 -15.01
N SER A 172 13.58 8.70 -13.77
CA SER A 172 12.72 9.10 -12.64
C SER A 172 12.83 10.57 -12.26
N SER A 173 13.62 11.35 -13.00
CA SER A 173 13.87 12.76 -12.67
C SER A 173 12.61 13.62 -12.67
N ALA A 174 11.68 13.36 -13.59
CA ALA A 174 10.39 14.03 -13.66
C ALA A 174 9.52 13.75 -12.42
N LEU A 175 9.54 12.51 -11.90
CA LEU A 175 8.84 12.15 -10.66
C LEU A 175 9.45 12.86 -9.45
N GLU A 176 10.77 12.95 -9.36
CA GLU A 176 11.45 13.66 -8.26
C GLU A 176 11.15 15.16 -8.28
N GLN A 177 11.10 15.78 -9.48
CA GLN A 177 10.69 17.18 -9.65
C GLN A 177 9.21 17.39 -9.30
N ALA A 178 8.33 16.51 -9.74
CA ALA A 178 6.91 16.56 -9.42
C ALA A 178 6.66 16.44 -7.90
N ALA A 179 7.41 15.58 -7.20
CA ALA A 179 7.35 15.48 -5.75
C ALA A 179 7.72 16.81 -5.05
N GLY A 180 8.78 17.48 -5.51
CA GLY A 180 9.17 18.81 -4.98
C GLY A 180 8.11 19.88 -5.28
N SER A 181 7.52 19.84 -6.46
CA SER A 181 6.44 20.76 -6.84
C SER A 181 5.19 20.58 -5.98
N LEU A 182 4.82 19.32 -5.67
CA LEU A 182 3.69 19.00 -4.80
C LEU A 182 3.95 19.47 -3.37
N GLU A 183 5.14 19.20 -2.83
CA GLU A 183 5.54 19.66 -1.50
C GLU A 183 5.40 21.17 -1.36
N THR A 184 5.99 21.93 -2.29
CA THR A 184 5.88 23.39 -2.33
C THR A 184 4.44 23.88 -2.53
N ALA A 185 3.62 23.18 -3.32
CA ALA A 185 2.23 23.53 -3.51
C ALA A 185 1.41 23.33 -2.23
N CYS A 186 1.73 22.33 -1.43
CA CYS A 186 1.08 22.07 -0.15
C CYS A 186 1.47 23.04 0.97
N GLU A 187 2.65 23.69 0.94
CA GLU A 187 3.11 24.62 1.99
C GLU A 187 2.11 25.77 2.28
N GLY A 188 1.35 26.20 1.29
CA GLY A 188 0.37 27.28 1.43
C GLY A 188 -1.08 26.83 1.65
N VAL A 189 -1.31 25.50 1.81
CA VAL A 189 -2.64 24.95 1.97
C VAL A 189 -2.88 24.58 3.43
N SER A 190 -3.97 25.08 4.02
CA SER A 190 -4.35 24.73 5.39
C SER A 190 -4.80 23.27 5.49
N GLU A 191 -4.59 22.68 6.66
CA GLU A 191 -5.10 21.34 6.99
C GLU A 191 -6.64 21.31 6.92
N GLY A 192 -7.20 20.23 6.39
CA GLY A 192 -8.63 20.00 6.27
C GLY A 192 -9.14 19.87 4.84
N LEU A 193 -10.42 20.08 4.66
CA LEU A 193 -11.13 19.91 3.39
C LEU A 193 -10.64 20.90 2.32
N ILE A 194 -10.41 20.39 1.12
CA ILE A 194 -10.09 21.19 -0.08
C ILE A 194 -11.36 21.28 -0.92
N GLU A 195 -12.10 22.38 -0.75
CA GLU A 195 -13.39 22.57 -1.45
C GLU A 195 -13.22 22.73 -2.96
N ARG A 196 -12.09 23.28 -3.39
CA ARG A 196 -11.80 23.50 -4.82
C ARG A 196 -10.32 23.26 -5.11
N LEU A 197 -10.07 22.36 -6.03
CA LEU A 197 -8.74 22.09 -6.52
C LEU A 197 -8.39 23.08 -7.63
N GLU A 198 -7.46 24.01 -7.36
CA GLU A 198 -7.07 25.06 -8.31
C GLU A 198 -5.62 25.52 -8.14
N GLY A 199 -5.14 26.32 -9.07
CA GLY A 199 -3.85 27.00 -8.99
C GLY A 199 -2.64 26.05 -8.92
N ARG A 200 -1.77 26.27 -7.94
CA ARG A 200 -0.49 25.51 -7.81
C ARG A 200 -0.71 24.05 -7.50
N LEU A 201 -1.70 23.73 -6.67
CA LEU A 201 -1.99 22.37 -6.26
C LEU A 201 -2.52 21.53 -7.44
N LEU A 202 -3.44 22.10 -8.23
CA LEU A 202 -3.93 21.46 -9.47
C LEU A 202 -2.76 21.14 -10.42
N ASN A 203 -1.89 22.14 -10.68
CA ASN A 203 -0.76 21.96 -11.59
C ASN A 203 0.25 20.94 -11.07
N ALA A 204 0.50 20.91 -9.75
CA ALA A 204 1.41 19.95 -9.15
C ALA A 204 0.87 18.51 -9.25
N LEU A 205 -0.42 18.28 -8.99
CA LEU A 205 -1.05 16.98 -9.15
C LEU A 205 -1.03 16.51 -10.61
N ALA A 206 -1.32 17.39 -11.56
CA ALA A 206 -1.22 17.08 -12.99
C ALA A 206 0.22 16.69 -13.38
N ALA A 207 1.22 17.41 -12.89
CA ALA A 207 2.62 17.06 -13.12
C ALA A 207 3.00 15.69 -12.52
N VAL A 208 2.46 15.33 -11.35
CA VAL A 208 2.67 14.01 -10.73
C VAL A 208 2.05 12.91 -11.60
N ALA A 209 0.80 13.07 -12.03
CA ALA A 209 0.12 12.10 -12.88
C ALA A 209 0.85 11.89 -14.22
N ASP A 210 1.28 12.97 -14.88
CA ASP A 210 2.02 12.91 -16.14
C ASP A 210 3.39 12.26 -15.98
N ALA A 211 4.14 12.61 -14.93
CA ALA A 211 5.45 12.02 -14.65
C ALA A 211 5.36 10.52 -14.31
N ALA A 212 4.34 10.12 -13.53
CA ALA A 212 4.10 8.73 -13.21
C ALA A 212 3.72 7.92 -14.44
N ARG A 213 2.85 8.44 -15.31
CA ARG A 213 2.48 7.80 -16.58
C ARG A 213 3.68 7.63 -17.50
N ALA A 214 4.55 8.63 -17.62
CA ALA A 214 5.78 8.53 -18.40
C ALA A 214 6.71 7.44 -17.86
N ALA A 215 6.97 7.41 -16.55
CA ALA A 215 7.80 6.41 -15.90
C ALA A 215 7.25 4.98 -16.10
N LEU A 216 5.92 4.79 -16.03
CA LEU A 216 5.28 3.51 -16.33
C LEU A 216 5.45 3.08 -17.78
N SER A 217 5.39 4.03 -18.72
CA SER A 217 5.62 3.76 -20.14
C SER A 217 7.06 3.34 -20.41
N ASP A 218 8.02 4.06 -19.83
CA ASP A 218 9.45 3.85 -20.07
C ASP A 218 9.98 2.59 -19.36
N SER A 219 9.31 2.15 -18.29
CA SER A 219 9.68 0.95 -17.53
C SER A 219 9.07 -0.35 -18.07
N LYS A 220 8.46 -0.35 -19.27
CA LYS A 220 7.98 -1.58 -19.92
C LYS A 220 9.16 -2.49 -20.21
N SER A 221 9.05 -3.75 -19.77
CA SER A 221 10.03 -4.78 -20.05
C SER A 221 9.48 -5.74 -21.11
N ASP A 222 10.28 -6.00 -22.14
CA ASP A 222 9.99 -7.05 -23.12
C ASP A 222 10.36 -8.45 -22.57
N ASN A 223 10.94 -8.52 -21.38
CA ASN A 223 11.36 -9.78 -20.76
C ASN A 223 10.15 -10.57 -20.26
N LYS A 224 10.05 -11.84 -20.67
CA LYS A 224 8.97 -12.76 -20.29
C LYS A 224 9.12 -13.30 -18.86
N GLU A 225 10.30 -13.15 -18.24
CA GLU A 225 10.54 -13.59 -16.87
C GLU A 225 9.92 -12.60 -15.88
N ALA A 226 9.30 -13.15 -14.84
CA ALA A 226 8.67 -12.35 -13.81
C ALA A 226 9.73 -11.70 -12.93
N ASP A 227 9.95 -10.40 -13.11
CA ASP A 227 10.80 -9.58 -12.26
C ASP A 227 9.95 -8.95 -11.14
N ALA A 228 10.08 -9.50 -9.94
CA ALA A 228 9.32 -9.04 -8.78
C ALA A 228 9.72 -7.62 -8.35
N GLY A 229 10.99 -7.25 -8.50
CA GLY A 229 11.46 -5.91 -8.20
C GLY A 229 10.85 -4.87 -9.13
N LEU A 230 10.86 -5.15 -10.43
CA LEU A 230 10.22 -4.29 -11.41
C LEU A 230 8.70 -4.23 -11.22
N GLN A 231 8.05 -5.37 -10.94
CA GLN A 231 6.61 -5.40 -10.66
C GLN A 231 6.26 -4.53 -9.45
N MET A 232 6.98 -4.65 -8.35
CA MET A 232 6.77 -3.84 -7.14
C MET A 232 7.00 -2.35 -7.40
N ALA A 233 8.07 -2.00 -8.12
CA ALA A 233 8.36 -0.60 -8.45
C ALA A 233 7.28 0.00 -9.36
N ARG A 234 6.83 -0.74 -10.37
CA ARG A 234 5.75 -0.30 -11.27
C ARG A 234 4.42 -0.17 -10.51
N SER A 235 4.11 -1.08 -9.59
CA SER A 235 2.92 -1.00 -8.75
C SER A 235 2.89 0.31 -7.97
N ARG A 236 3.98 0.67 -7.29
CA ARG A 236 4.09 1.94 -6.54
C ARG A 236 3.95 3.17 -7.42
N VAL A 237 4.51 3.16 -8.63
CA VAL A 237 4.32 4.26 -9.58
C VAL A 237 2.88 4.31 -10.09
N SER A 238 2.21 3.17 -10.29
CA SER A 238 0.80 3.10 -10.65
C SER A 238 -0.09 3.68 -9.54
N GLU A 239 0.16 3.29 -8.28
CA GLU A 239 -0.56 3.84 -7.12
C GLU A 239 -0.43 5.37 -7.04
N VAL A 240 0.76 5.92 -7.28
CA VAL A 240 0.99 7.37 -7.36
C VAL A 240 0.20 8.01 -8.52
N HIS A 241 0.22 7.38 -9.72
CA HIS A 241 -0.54 7.84 -10.87
C HIS A 241 -2.04 7.84 -10.60
N ASP A 242 -2.57 6.73 -10.08
CA ASP A 242 -3.99 6.52 -9.88
C ASP A 242 -4.53 7.45 -8.79
N ALA A 243 -3.79 7.61 -7.68
CA ALA A 243 -4.12 8.57 -6.63
C ALA A 243 -4.13 10.03 -7.15
N ALA A 244 -3.10 10.43 -7.91
CA ALA A 244 -3.05 11.78 -8.47
C ALA A 244 -4.19 12.04 -9.46
N THR A 245 -4.49 11.07 -10.33
CA THR A 245 -5.58 11.16 -11.31
C THR A 245 -6.93 11.24 -10.61
N ARG A 246 -7.17 10.38 -9.62
CA ARG A 246 -8.39 10.38 -8.83
C ARG A 246 -8.62 11.72 -8.11
N MET A 247 -7.52 12.30 -7.54
CA MET A 247 -7.59 13.62 -6.91
C MET A 247 -7.94 14.73 -7.91
N LEU A 248 -7.42 14.68 -9.14
CA LEU A 248 -7.75 15.61 -10.21
C LEU A 248 -9.22 15.53 -10.62
N ASP A 249 -9.77 14.33 -10.67
CA ASP A 249 -11.15 14.05 -11.10
C ASP A 249 -12.16 14.08 -9.94
N SER A 250 -11.72 14.39 -8.72
CA SER A 250 -12.52 14.28 -7.49
C SER A 250 -13.83 15.06 -7.53
N ALA A 251 -13.84 16.25 -8.14
CA ALA A 251 -15.02 17.08 -8.29
C ALA A 251 -16.08 16.45 -9.22
N GLU A 252 -15.65 15.72 -10.26
CA GLU A 252 -16.55 15.06 -11.22
C GLU A 252 -17.17 13.80 -10.61
N HIS A 253 -16.41 13.08 -9.76
CA HIS A 253 -16.83 11.81 -9.15
C HIS A 253 -17.49 11.97 -7.78
N ARG A 254 -17.74 13.19 -7.30
CA ARG A 254 -18.30 13.49 -5.98
C ARG A 254 -17.45 12.87 -4.86
N GLU A 255 -16.16 13.08 -4.92
CA GLU A 255 -15.21 12.63 -3.92
C GLU A 255 -14.76 13.79 -3.04
N VAL A 256 -14.37 13.45 -1.82
CA VAL A 256 -13.82 14.41 -0.86
C VAL A 256 -12.31 14.41 -0.97
N LEU A 257 -11.74 15.60 -1.15
CA LEU A 257 -10.30 15.83 -1.12
C LEU A 257 -9.95 16.62 0.14
N TRP A 258 -8.95 16.15 0.90
CA TRP A 258 -8.46 16.87 2.08
C TRP A 258 -6.95 16.72 2.25
N LEU A 259 -6.37 17.63 3.03
CA LEU A 259 -4.98 17.64 3.39
C LEU A 259 -4.82 17.39 4.88
N SER A 260 -3.92 16.50 5.26
CA SER A 260 -3.50 16.29 6.64
C SER A 260 -1.99 16.47 6.80
N ARG A 261 -1.57 16.80 8.03
CA ARG A 261 -0.16 16.83 8.43
C ARG A 261 0.00 16.00 9.69
N GLN A 262 1.11 15.30 9.80
CA GLN A 262 1.39 14.52 11.00
C GLN A 262 2.31 15.31 11.92
N GLY A 263 1.84 15.61 13.12
CA GLY A 263 2.69 16.11 14.19
C GLY A 263 3.71 15.07 14.64
N GLY A 264 4.79 15.53 15.22
CA GLY A 264 5.91 14.71 15.65
C GLY A 264 5.95 14.46 17.16
N TRP A 265 6.76 13.48 17.59
CA TRP A 265 7.14 13.31 18.99
C TRP A 265 8.55 13.86 19.20
N GLU A 266 8.65 14.99 19.92
CA GLU A 266 9.93 15.54 20.32
C GLU A 266 10.12 15.45 21.83
N ASN A 267 11.24 14.88 22.26
CA ASN A 267 11.62 14.75 23.67
C ASN A 267 10.53 14.14 24.58
N GLY A 268 9.75 13.15 24.03
CA GLY A 268 8.69 12.48 24.77
C GLY A 268 7.40 13.30 24.88
N ARG A 269 7.27 14.41 24.15
CA ARG A 269 6.01 15.19 24.04
C ARG A 269 5.51 15.16 22.60
N TYR A 270 4.21 15.02 22.44
CA TYR A 270 3.57 15.20 21.13
C TYR A 270 3.52 16.69 20.80
N THR A 271 4.06 17.06 19.68
CA THR A 271 3.92 18.39 19.06
C THR A 271 2.84 18.31 18.00
N ALA A 272 1.84 19.18 18.09
CA ALA A 272 0.84 19.29 17.03
C ALA A 272 1.51 19.63 15.69
N ALA A 273 0.93 19.17 14.60
CA ALA A 273 1.41 19.44 13.26
C ALA A 273 1.46 20.96 13.00
N SER A 274 2.46 21.37 12.26
CA SER A 274 2.65 22.75 11.77
C SER A 274 2.57 22.77 10.23
N ASP A 275 2.44 23.96 9.66
CA ASP A 275 2.43 24.12 8.18
C ASP A 275 3.76 23.71 7.51
N GLN A 276 4.81 23.49 8.29
CA GLN A 276 6.11 22.99 7.81
C GLN A 276 6.25 21.47 7.86
N ASP A 277 5.32 20.77 8.53
CA ASP A 277 5.34 19.31 8.58
C ASP A 277 4.91 18.70 7.25
N PRO A 278 5.41 17.50 6.92
CA PRO A 278 5.08 16.84 5.66
C PRO A 278 3.57 16.68 5.47
N ALA A 279 3.06 17.21 4.38
CA ALA A 279 1.66 17.13 4.01
C ALA A 279 1.34 15.84 3.28
N THR A 280 0.16 15.30 3.55
CA THR A 280 -0.44 14.19 2.81
C THR A 280 -1.82 14.61 2.31
N LEU A 281 -2.04 14.46 1.02
CA LEU A 281 -3.35 14.61 0.39
C LEU A 281 -4.08 13.28 0.45
N HIS A 282 -5.39 13.34 0.63
CA HIS A 282 -6.26 12.17 0.67
C HIS A 282 -7.49 12.40 -0.20
N VAL A 283 -7.97 11.35 -0.82
CA VAL A 283 -9.23 11.35 -1.58
C VAL A 283 -10.05 10.12 -1.23
N ALA A 284 -11.35 10.31 -1.00
CA ALA A 284 -12.30 9.24 -0.73
C ALA A 284 -13.67 9.55 -1.34
N PRO A 285 -14.50 8.53 -1.64
CA PRO A 285 -15.89 8.73 -2.05
C PRO A 285 -16.69 9.37 -0.91
N LEU A 286 -17.72 10.19 -1.30
CA LEU A 286 -18.70 10.76 -0.39
C LEU A 286 -19.69 9.73 0.14
#